data_cc74f66eb73b291506320660e600bbb9
#
_entry.id   cc74f66eb73b291506320660e600bbb9
#
_cell.length_a   1.000
_cell.length_b   1.000
_cell.length_c   1.000
_cell.angle_alpha   90.00
_cell.angle_beta   90.00
_cell.angle_gamma   90.00
#
_symmetry.space_group_name_H-M   'P 1'
#
loop_
_entity.id
_entity.type
_entity.pdbx_description
1 polymer ?
#
loop_
_entity_poly.entity_id
_entity_poly.type
_entity_poly.pdbx_seq_one_letter_code
_entity_poly.pdbx_strand_id
1 'polypeptide(L)'
;MIYFLLIIYSVIFMSFIQVAGECFPMKKSFLFRFSECNYCQKKLAFYHIIPICSFLFLGGKSECCGKRIPTTYFLMEIVTPIYIVLLYSQYAFSYSFSVYCIIYYFLAFFFITDIFYMYVPNSILIVFSCALIILAFLYNQPLIDFIYSSILSCFFYLIFFIIFRKGIGLGDIKILIILSSFLGFKTG
;
A
#
# COMPACT_ATOMS: atom_id res chain seq x y z
N MET A 1 -2.36 -24.52 -8.17
CA MET A 1 -2.92 -24.28 -6.83
C MET A 1 -2.35 -23.03 -6.18
N ILE A 2 -1.04 -22.82 -6.16
CA ILE A 2 -0.38 -21.64 -5.52
C ILE A 2 -0.86 -20.30 -6.12
N TYR A 3 -0.91 -20.16 -7.43
CA TYR A 3 -1.38 -18.94 -8.09
C TYR A 3 -2.81 -18.54 -7.68
N PHE A 4 -3.70 -19.52 -7.57
CA PHE A 4 -5.07 -19.29 -7.15
C PHE A 4 -5.15 -18.76 -5.71
N LEU A 5 -4.35 -19.33 -4.81
CA LEU A 5 -4.25 -18.87 -3.43
C LEU A 5 -3.67 -17.45 -3.35
N LEU A 6 -2.64 -17.15 -4.14
CA LEU A 6 -2.05 -15.80 -4.21
C LEU A 6 -3.06 -14.75 -4.71
N ILE A 7 -3.87 -15.09 -5.71
CA ILE A 7 -4.92 -14.20 -6.21
C ILE A 7 -5.94 -13.90 -5.10
N ILE A 8 -6.49 -14.92 -4.45
CA ILE A 8 -7.48 -14.73 -3.39
C ILE A 8 -6.89 -13.90 -2.24
N TYR A 9 -5.69 -14.29 -1.75
CA TYR A 9 -5.04 -13.57 -0.66
C TYR A 9 -4.78 -12.11 -1.01
N SER A 10 -4.25 -11.82 -2.21
CA SER A 10 -3.91 -10.47 -2.64
C SER A 10 -5.13 -9.56 -2.74
N VAL A 11 -6.27 -10.08 -3.24
CA VAL A 11 -7.51 -9.32 -3.37
C VAL A 11 -8.10 -9.02 -1.99
N ILE A 12 -8.17 -10.01 -1.09
CA ILE A 12 -8.68 -9.82 0.27
C ILE A 12 -7.81 -8.81 1.03
N PHE A 13 -6.48 -8.95 0.93
CA PHE A 13 -5.57 -8.08 1.63
C PHE A 13 -5.62 -6.64 1.09
N MET A 14 -5.78 -6.47 -0.23
CA MET A 14 -5.94 -5.15 -0.84
C MET A 14 -7.23 -4.47 -0.38
N SER A 15 -8.35 -5.19 -0.33
CA SER A 15 -9.61 -4.66 0.19
C SER A 15 -9.49 -4.20 1.65
N PHE A 16 -8.75 -4.94 2.48
CA PHE A 16 -8.44 -4.52 3.84
C PHE A 16 -7.59 -3.23 3.89
N ILE A 17 -6.57 -3.11 3.03
CA ILE A 17 -5.72 -1.91 2.95
C ILE A 17 -6.53 -0.68 2.52
N GLN A 18 -7.49 -0.84 1.63
CA GLN A 18 -8.38 0.25 1.21
C GLN A 18 -9.17 0.81 2.39
N VAL A 19 -9.79 -0.07 3.18
CA VAL A 19 -10.53 0.33 4.38
C VAL A 19 -9.61 0.96 5.42
N ALA A 20 -8.42 0.38 5.62
CA ALA A 20 -7.44 0.91 6.55
C ALA A 20 -6.97 2.32 6.13
N GLY A 21 -6.67 2.54 4.85
CA GLY A 21 -6.25 3.83 4.30
C GLY A 21 -7.30 4.92 4.45
N GLU A 22 -8.58 4.59 4.33
CA GLU A 22 -9.67 5.54 4.58
C GLU A 22 -9.89 5.84 6.07
N CYS A 23 -9.88 4.80 6.92
CA CYS A 23 -10.21 4.95 8.33
C CYS A 23 -9.08 5.57 9.16
N PHE A 24 -7.82 5.30 8.79
CA PHE A 24 -6.66 5.69 9.57
C PHE A 24 -6.53 7.21 9.75
N PRO A 25 -6.62 8.06 8.71
CA PRO A 25 -6.54 9.52 8.87
C PRO A 25 -7.67 10.08 9.72
N MET A 26 -8.84 9.44 9.72
CA MET A 26 -10.00 9.84 10.51
C MET A 26 -9.95 9.34 11.96
N LYS A 27 -8.89 8.59 12.35
CA LYS A 27 -8.77 7.94 13.68
C LYS A 27 -9.94 7.01 14.00
N LYS A 28 -10.58 6.43 12.98
CA LYS A 28 -11.66 5.44 13.15
C LYS A 28 -11.06 4.05 13.27
N SER A 29 -11.63 3.21 14.16
CA SER A 29 -11.24 1.81 14.23
C SER A 29 -11.64 1.08 12.94
N PHE A 30 -10.71 0.34 12.33
CA PHE A 30 -10.93 -0.45 11.12
C PHE A 30 -10.87 -1.96 11.38
N LEU A 31 -10.34 -2.39 12.55
CA LEU A 31 -10.15 -3.80 12.86
C LEU A 31 -11.41 -4.51 13.37
N PHE A 32 -12.28 -3.79 14.11
CA PHE A 32 -13.46 -4.37 14.78
C PHE A 32 -14.77 -3.70 14.34
N ARG A 33 -14.76 -3.03 13.19
CA ARG A 33 -15.94 -2.33 12.66
C ARG A 33 -16.59 -3.16 11.56
N PHE A 34 -17.92 -3.26 11.61
CA PHE A 34 -18.67 -3.73 10.45
C PHE A 34 -18.45 -2.78 9.27
N SER A 35 -18.37 -3.32 8.06
CA SER A 35 -18.31 -2.51 6.85
C SER A 35 -19.59 -1.69 6.73
N GLU A 36 -19.44 -0.37 6.69
CA GLU A 36 -20.54 0.58 6.58
C GLU A 36 -20.36 1.40 5.32
N CYS A 37 -21.47 1.83 4.73
CA CYS A 37 -21.44 2.72 3.58
C CYS A 37 -20.84 4.08 3.97
N ASN A 38 -19.84 4.56 3.23
CA ASN A 38 -19.17 5.84 3.51
C ASN A 38 -20.12 7.06 3.44
N TYR A 39 -21.26 6.92 2.78
CA TYR A 39 -22.19 8.02 2.56
C TYR A 39 -23.38 8.02 3.52
N CYS A 40 -24.00 6.87 3.76
CA CYS A 40 -25.20 6.78 4.60
C CYS A 40 -24.99 6.02 5.91
N GLN A 41 -23.75 5.51 6.16
CA GLN A 41 -23.35 4.80 7.37
C GLN A 41 -24.17 3.52 7.68
N LYS A 42 -24.98 3.06 6.71
CA LYS A 42 -25.71 1.78 6.83
C LYS A 42 -24.73 0.61 6.75
N LYS A 43 -24.92 -0.39 7.61
CA LYS A 43 -24.12 -1.63 7.60
C LYS A 43 -24.30 -2.34 6.26
N LEU A 44 -23.17 -2.77 5.69
CA LEU A 44 -23.14 -3.52 4.44
C LEU A 44 -23.27 -5.02 4.73
N ALA A 45 -24.01 -5.74 3.87
CA ALA A 45 -24.11 -7.18 3.95
C ALA A 45 -22.80 -7.84 3.44
N PHE A 46 -22.55 -9.08 3.82
CA PHE A 46 -21.30 -9.79 3.48
C PHE A 46 -21.03 -9.88 1.97
N TYR A 47 -22.05 -10.03 1.15
CA TYR A 47 -21.90 -10.10 -0.31
C TYR A 47 -21.52 -8.75 -0.95
N HIS A 48 -21.75 -7.62 -0.26
CA HIS A 48 -21.25 -6.30 -0.70
C HIS A 48 -19.76 -6.08 -0.41
N ILE A 49 -19.16 -6.95 0.42
CA ILE A 49 -17.77 -6.83 0.85
C ILE A 49 -16.86 -7.69 -0.05
N ILE A 50 -17.43 -8.61 -0.85
CA ILE A 50 -16.65 -9.45 -1.75
C ILE A 50 -15.99 -8.57 -2.81
N PRO A 51 -14.63 -8.46 -2.82
CA PRO A 51 -13.93 -7.59 -3.76
C PRO A 51 -14.26 -7.97 -5.21
N ILE A 52 -14.17 -6.99 -6.11
CA ILE A 52 -14.47 -7.11 -7.54
C ILE A 52 -15.93 -7.48 -7.82
N CYS A 53 -16.45 -8.57 -7.20
CA CYS A 53 -17.80 -9.05 -7.45
C CYS A 53 -18.86 -8.01 -7.05
N SER A 54 -18.73 -7.42 -5.88
CA SER A 54 -19.69 -6.41 -5.40
C SER A 54 -19.77 -5.20 -6.33
N PHE A 55 -18.64 -4.71 -6.83
CA PHE A 55 -18.60 -3.60 -7.76
C PHE A 55 -19.29 -3.93 -9.10
N LEU A 56 -19.07 -5.14 -9.64
CA LEU A 56 -19.68 -5.60 -10.90
C LEU A 56 -21.19 -5.80 -10.74
N PHE A 57 -21.63 -6.50 -9.67
CA PHE A 57 -23.06 -6.78 -9.45
C PHE A 57 -23.87 -5.52 -9.16
N LEU A 58 -23.28 -4.54 -8.46
CA LEU A 58 -23.94 -3.28 -8.11
C LEU A 58 -23.78 -2.17 -9.18
N GLY A 59 -23.09 -2.46 -10.28
CA GLY A 59 -22.84 -1.47 -11.34
C GLY A 59 -22.09 -0.23 -10.85
N GLY A 60 -21.19 -0.39 -9.87
CA GLY A 60 -20.41 0.70 -9.28
C GLY A 60 -21.21 1.67 -8.42
N LYS A 61 -22.40 1.29 -7.94
CA LYS A 61 -23.23 2.10 -7.06
C LYS A 61 -23.49 1.40 -5.74
N SER A 62 -23.60 2.16 -4.66
CA SER A 62 -23.97 1.63 -3.35
C SER A 62 -25.46 1.28 -3.33
N GLU A 63 -25.80 0.03 -2.95
CA GLU A 63 -27.19 -0.44 -2.88
C GLU A 63 -28.05 0.39 -1.91
N CYS A 64 -27.45 0.87 -0.81
CA CYS A 64 -28.21 1.56 0.24
C CYS A 64 -28.58 3.01 -0.09
N CYS A 65 -27.79 3.72 -0.91
CA CYS A 65 -28.01 5.14 -1.21
C CYS A 65 -27.81 5.52 -2.68
N GLY A 66 -27.48 4.57 -3.56
CA GLY A 66 -27.28 4.79 -5.00
C GLY A 66 -26.07 5.65 -5.38
N LYS A 67 -25.27 6.09 -4.41
CA LYS A 67 -24.06 6.88 -4.70
C LYS A 67 -22.98 6.03 -5.36
N ARG A 68 -22.20 6.64 -6.25
CA ARG A 68 -21.12 5.96 -6.97
C ARG A 68 -19.98 5.58 -6.02
N ILE A 69 -19.52 4.34 -6.12
CA ILE A 69 -18.32 3.84 -5.45
C ILE A 69 -17.10 4.32 -6.25
N PRO A 70 -16.03 4.83 -5.60
CA PRO A 70 -14.83 5.25 -6.31
C PRO A 70 -14.24 4.10 -7.14
N THR A 71 -14.01 4.36 -8.42
CA THR A 71 -13.44 3.36 -9.35
C THR A 71 -12.02 2.96 -9.00
N THR A 72 -11.33 3.79 -8.23
CA THR A 72 -9.97 3.50 -7.70
C THR A 72 -9.92 2.20 -6.90
N TYR A 73 -10.97 1.87 -6.13
CA TYR A 73 -11.03 0.62 -5.37
C TYR A 73 -11.04 -0.59 -6.29
N PHE A 74 -11.93 -0.58 -7.27
CA PHE A 74 -12.04 -1.64 -8.25
C PHE A 74 -10.74 -1.84 -9.04
N LEU A 75 -10.11 -0.74 -9.47
CA LEU A 75 -8.83 -0.81 -10.18
C LEU A 75 -7.72 -1.43 -9.32
N MET A 76 -7.61 -1.02 -8.06
CA MET A 76 -6.61 -1.58 -7.14
C MET A 76 -6.83 -3.07 -6.88
N GLU A 77 -8.08 -3.50 -6.75
CA GLU A 77 -8.45 -4.91 -6.56
C GLU A 77 -8.10 -5.80 -7.79
N ILE A 78 -8.08 -5.24 -9.00
CA ILE A 78 -7.67 -5.95 -10.21
C ILE A 78 -6.14 -5.93 -10.39
N VAL A 79 -5.51 -4.77 -10.20
CA VAL A 79 -4.07 -4.59 -10.44
C VAL A 79 -3.24 -5.40 -9.44
N THR A 80 -3.68 -5.45 -8.18
CA THR A 80 -2.94 -6.14 -7.12
C THR A 80 -2.69 -7.63 -7.41
N PRO A 81 -3.69 -8.47 -7.71
CA PRO A 81 -3.43 -9.88 -7.97
C PRO A 81 -2.55 -10.10 -9.23
N ILE A 82 -2.72 -9.28 -10.25
CA ILE A 82 -1.86 -9.35 -11.45
C ILE A 82 -0.40 -9.09 -11.04
N TYR A 83 -0.15 -8.03 -10.29
CA TYR A 83 1.18 -7.67 -9.82
C TYR A 83 1.80 -8.77 -8.93
N ILE A 84 1.07 -9.31 -7.97
CA ILE A 84 1.55 -10.35 -7.06
C ILE A 84 1.87 -11.65 -7.82
N VAL A 85 1.04 -12.03 -8.79
CA VAL A 85 1.27 -13.21 -9.63
C VAL A 85 2.53 -13.03 -10.49
N LEU A 86 2.73 -11.85 -11.08
CA LEU A 86 3.95 -11.53 -11.85
C LEU A 86 5.19 -11.55 -10.96
N LEU A 87 5.13 -10.96 -9.77
CA LEU A 87 6.23 -11.03 -8.81
C LEU A 87 6.57 -12.47 -8.43
N TYR A 88 5.57 -13.29 -8.16
CA TYR A 88 5.79 -14.69 -7.82
C TYR A 88 6.40 -15.48 -8.98
N SER A 89 6.00 -15.20 -10.22
CA SER A 89 6.57 -15.87 -11.39
C SER A 89 8.07 -15.56 -11.59
N GLN A 90 8.52 -14.37 -11.17
CA GLN A 90 9.92 -13.92 -11.29
C GLN A 90 10.78 -14.33 -10.11
N TYR A 91 10.26 -14.20 -8.89
CA TYR A 91 11.06 -14.31 -7.68
C TYR A 91 10.69 -15.51 -6.79
N ALA A 92 9.64 -16.27 -7.10
CA ALA A 92 9.07 -17.30 -6.23
C ALA A 92 8.91 -16.78 -4.77
N PHE A 93 9.02 -17.61 -3.75
CA PHE A 93 9.03 -17.19 -2.33
C PHE A 93 10.46 -16.84 -1.86
N SER A 94 11.06 -15.82 -2.49
CA SER A 94 12.38 -15.31 -2.12
C SER A 94 12.30 -14.06 -1.22
N TYR A 95 13.47 -13.60 -0.76
CA TYR A 95 13.62 -12.32 -0.09
C TYR A 95 13.07 -11.17 -0.95
N SER A 96 13.44 -11.12 -2.23
CA SER A 96 12.99 -10.08 -3.16
C SER A 96 11.47 -10.04 -3.31
N PHE A 97 10.82 -11.21 -3.42
CA PHE A 97 9.38 -11.30 -3.44
C PHE A 97 8.75 -10.65 -2.20
N SER A 98 9.24 -10.99 -1.01
CA SER A 98 8.73 -10.47 0.25
C SER A 98 8.90 -8.95 0.37
N VAL A 99 10.07 -8.43 -0.03
CA VAL A 99 10.36 -6.98 -0.04
C VAL A 99 9.42 -6.24 -0.98
N TYR A 100 9.28 -6.69 -2.23
CA TYR A 100 8.42 -6.04 -3.20
C TYR A 100 6.93 -6.11 -2.83
N CYS A 101 6.48 -7.19 -2.20
CA CYS A 101 5.12 -7.28 -1.66
C CYS A 101 4.89 -6.23 -0.56
N ILE A 102 5.80 -6.13 0.41
CA ILE A 102 5.70 -5.13 1.48
C ILE A 102 5.70 -3.72 0.90
N ILE A 103 6.64 -3.40 0.03
CA ILE A 103 6.71 -2.10 -0.63
C ILE A 103 5.39 -1.78 -1.35
N TYR A 104 4.87 -2.72 -2.15
CA TYR A 104 3.64 -2.53 -2.89
C TYR A 104 2.45 -2.20 -2.00
N TYR A 105 2.23 -2.97 -0.94
CA TYR A 105 1.08 -2.76 -0.05
C TYR A 105 1.17 -1.47 0.76
N PHE A 106 2.36 -1.07 1.19
CA PHE A 106 2.54 0.23 1.85
C PHE A 106 2.35 1.39 0.87
N LEU A 107 2.87 1.29 -0.36
CA LEU A 107 2.63 2.29 -1.40
C LEU A 107 1.14 2.39 -1.75
N ALA A 108 0.43 1.26 -1.85
CA ALA A 108 -1.01 1.25 -2.06
C ALA A 108 -1.76 1.96 -0.91
N PHE A 109 -1.35 1.73 0.34
CA PHE A 109 -1.90 2.43 1.50
C PHE A 109 -1.65 3.95 1.40
N PHE A 110 -0.42 4.38 1.12
CA PHE A 110 -0.10 5.81 0.97
C PHE A 110 -0.84 6.44 -0.21
N PHE A 111 -0.96 5.74 -1.32
CA PHE A 111 -1.74 6.20 -2.47
C PHE A 111 -3.21 6.45 -2.12
N ILE A 112 -3.83 5.58 -1.32
CA ILE A 112 -5.21 5.75 -0.87
C ILE A 112 -5.33 6.94 0.07
N THR A 113 -4.43 7.07 1.06
CA THR A 113 -4.46 8.19 2.00
C THR A 113 -4.20 9.52 1.31
N ASP A 114 -3.39 9.54 0.26
CA ASP A 114 -3.09 10.74 -0.50
C ASP A 114 -4.28 11.16 -1.38
N ILE A 115 -4.89 10.25 -2.12
CA ILE A 115 -6.06 10.56 -2.97
C ILE A 115 -7.23 11.12 -2.16
N PHE A 116 -7.50 10.56 -0.99
CA PHE A 116 -8.68 10.98 -0.21
C PHE A 116 -8.42 12.12 0.76
N TYR A 117 -7.18 12.26 1.26
CA TYR A 117 -6.87 13.20 2.36
C TYR A 117 -5.66 14.08 2.09
N MET A 118 -4.92 13.87 0.99
CA MET A 118 -3.64 14.54 0.70
C MET A 118 -2.69 14.46 1.90
N TYR A 119 -2.63 13.29 2.55
CA TYR A 119 -1.93 13.10 3.81
C TYR A 119 -1.16 11.79 3.86
N VAL A 120 0.13 11.88 4.18
CA VAL A 120 1.00 10.73 4.42
C VAL A 120 1.27 10.59 5.91
N PRO A 121 0.70 9.56 6.59
CA PRO A 121 0.83 9.41 8.04
C PRO A 121 2.24 8.96 8.46
N ASN A 122 2.91 9.78 9.29
CA ASN A 122 4.26 9.49 9.78
C ASN A 122 4.34 8.17 10.57
N SER A 123 3.29 7.80 11.31
CA SER A 123 3.25 6.54 12.06
C SER A 123 3.37 5.32 11.15
N ILE A 124 2.70 5.35 9.99
CA ILE A 124 2.77 4.25 9.01
C ILE A 124 4.12 4.24 8.28
N LEU A 125 4.76 5.39 8.06
CA LEU A 125 6.12 5.45 7.54
C LEU A 125 7.12 4.76 8.47
N ILE A 126 6.98 4.94 9.78
CA ILE A 126 7.82 4.24 10.77
C ILE A 126 7.57 2.73 10.71
N VAL A 127 6.31 2.30 10.67
CA VAL A 127 5.96 0.87 10.56
C VAL A 127 6.52 0.29 9.26
N PHE A 128 6.44 1.01 8.17
CA PHE A 128 7.01 0.61 6.87
C PHE A 128 8.52 0.41 6.94
N SER A 129 9.26 1.39 7.46
CA SER A 129 10.72 1.26 7.61
C SER A 129 11.11 0.13 8.56
N CYS A 130 10.42 -0.03 9.69
CA CYS A 130 10.64 -1.15 10.61
C CYS A 130 10.37 -2.51 9.96
N ALA A 131 9.29 -2.65 9.18
CA ALA A 131 8.97 -3.90 8.48
C ALA A 131 10.09 -4.30 7.52
N LEU A 132 10.62 -3.35 6.76
CA LEU A 132 11.73 -3.60 5.84
C LEU A 132 13.03 -3.96 6.56
N ILE A 133 13.36 -3.28 7.68
CA ILE A 133 14.54 -3.59 8.51
C ILE A 133 14.44 -5.00 9.10
N ILE A 134 13.29 -5.36 9.65
CA ILE A 134 13.05 -6.70 10.20
C ILE A 134 13.25 -7.75 9.11
N LEU A 135 12.74 -7.50 7.91
CA LEU A 135 12.89 -8.42 6.79
C LEU A 135 14.35 -8.58 6.35
N ALA A 136 15.11 -7.47 6.27
CA ALA A 136 16.53 -7.51 5.99
C ALA A 136 17.30 -8.33 7.05
N PHE A 137 16.93 -8.18 8.31
CA PHE A 137 17.52 -8.94 9.41
C PHE A 137 17.21 -10.45 9.32
N LEU A 138 15.94 -10.81 9.07
CA LEU A 138 15.52 -12.22 8.92
C LEU A 138 16.22 -12.95 7.79
N TYR A 139 16.58 -12.25 6.72
CA TYR A 139 17.27 -12.82 5.56
C TYR A 139 18.79 -12.58 5.59
N ASN A 140 19.35 -12.18 6.75
CA ASN A 140 20.79 -11.93 6.94
C ASN A 140 21.41 -10.98 5.90
N GLN A 141 20.64 -9.94 5.50
CA GLN A 141 21.18 -8.93 4.58
C GLN A 141 22.17 -8.01 5.31
N PRO A 142 23.23 -7.53 4.62
CA PRO A 142 24.24 -6.67 5.23
C PRO A 142 23.64 -5.30 5.61
N LEU A 143 23.51 -5.04 6.90
CA LEU A 143 22.96 -3.78 7.43
C LEU A 143 23.83 -2.56 7.07
N ILE A 144 25.11 -2.76 6.83
CA ILE A 144 26.07 -1.69 6.45
C ILE A 144 25.64 -1.08 5.11
N ASP A 145 25.31 -1.90 4.12
CA ASP A 145 24.86 -1.42 2.81
C ASP A 145 23.58 -0.61 2.93
N PHE A 146 22.67 -1.02 3.83
CA PHE A 146 21.45 -0.28 4.14
C PHE A 146 21.74 1.09 4.76
N ILE A 147 22.61 1.17 5.74
CA ILE A 147 22.99 2.44 6.40
C ILE A 147 23.63 3.39 5.37
N TYR A 148 24.56 2.89 4.57
CA TYR A 148 25.22 3.69 3.52
C TYR A 148 24.22 4.22 2.50
N SER A 149 23.33 3.37 2.00
CA SER A 149 22.26 3.75 1.05
C SER A 149 21.30 4.77 1.67
N SER A 150 20.99 4.64 2.95
CA SER A 150 20.10 5.58 3.67
C SER A 150 20.70 6.97 3.77
N ILE A 151 22.00 7.07 4.12
CA ILE A 151 22.70 8.35 4.23
C ILE A 151 22.78 9.01 2.86
N LEU A 152 23.15 8.26 1.83
CA LEU A 152 23.29 8.77 0.47
C LEU A 152 21.93 9.25 -0.09
N SER A 153 20.86 8.48 0.13
CA SER A 153 19.51 8.85 -0.25
C SER A 153 19.01 10.10 0.45
N CYS A 154 19.23 10.18 1.76
CA CYS A 154 18.83 11.33 2.54
C CYS A 154 19.52 12.61 2.02
N PHE A 155 20.83 12.53 1.75
CA PHE A 155 21.58 13.66 1.19
C PHE A 155 21.07 14.07 -0.19
N PHE A 156 20.83 13.10 -1.09
CA PHE A 156 20.34 13.36 -2.44
C PHE A 156 18.93 14.00 -2.42
N TYR A 157 18.00 13.44 -1.66
CA TYR A 157 16.62 13.96 -1.61
C TYR A 157 16.50 15.26 -0.84
N LEU A 158 17.40 15.55 0.12
CA LEU A 158 17.48 16.86 0.75
C LEU A 158 17.90 17.94 -0.26
N ILE A 159 18.93 17.69 -1.05
CA ILE A 159 19.35 18.62 -2.12
C ILE A 159 18.20 18.82 -3.12
N PHE A 160 17.59 17.74 -3.55
CA PHE A 160 16.46 17.78 -4.48
C PHE A 160 15.29 18.60 -3.92
N PHE A 161 14.98 18.46 -2.63
CA PHE A 161 13.96 19.26 -1.96
C PHE A 161 14.29 20.74 -1.91
N ILE A 162 15.56 21.10 -1.65
CA ILE A 162 15.99 22.51 -1.63
C ILE A 162 15.81 23.15 -3.00
N ILE A 163 16.13 22.41 -4.07
CA ILE A 163 16.03 22.92 -5.45
C ILE A 163 14.55 23.05 -5.88
N PHE A 164 13.72 22.06 -5.57
CA PHE A 164 12.32 21.96 -6.05
C PHE A 164 11.28 22.28 -4.97
N ARG A 165 11.61 23.14 -4.01
CA ARG A 165 10.84 23.44 -2.79
C ARG A 165 9.35 23.74 -2.99
N LYS A 166 8.92 24.20 -4.17
CA LYS A 166 7.53 24.60 -4.44
C LYS A 166 6.64 23.52 -5.06
N GLY A 167 7.19 22.37 -5.44
CA GLY A 167 6.44 21.37 -6.22
C GLY A 167 6.29 19.98 -5.59
N ILE A 168 7.00 19.68 -4.52
CA ILE A 168 7.06 18.32 -3.97
C ILE A 168 6.62 18.30 -2.51
N GLY A 169 5.71 17.38 -2.17
CA GLY A 169 5.25 17.17 -0.80
C GLY A 169 6.36 16.55 0.08
N LEU A 170 6.46 17.02 1.33
CA LEU A 170 7.39 16.43 2.32
C LEU A 170 7.11 14.94 2.55
N GLY A 171 5.85 14.49 2.37
CA GLY A 171 5.45 13.09 2.49
C GLY A 171 6.13 12.21 1.45
N ASP A 172 6.12 12.65 0.19
CA ASP A 172 6.68 11.90 -0.95
C ASP A 172 8.19 11.72 -0.80
N ILE A 173 8.89 12.76 -0.32
CA ILE A 173 10.33 12.69 -0.06
C ILE A 173 10.67 11.64 0.99
N LYS A 174 9.89 11.56 2.08
CA LYS A 174 10.08 10.54 3.11
C LYS A 174 9.92 9.13 2.56
N ILE A 175 8.89 8.91 1.72
CA ILE A 175 8.67 7.61 1.06
C ILE A 175 9.85 7.27 0.15
N LEU A 176 10.32 8.23 -0.65
CA LEU A 176 11.44 8.04 -1.57
C LEU A 176 12.74 7.72 -0.84
N ILE A 177 13.02 8.37 0.31
CA ILE A 177 14.19 8.06 1.14
C ILE A 177 14.13 6.61 1.64
N ILE A 178 12.98 6.16 2.15
CA ILE A 178 12.82 4.79 2.63
C ILE A 178 13.01 3.78 1.48
N LEU A 179 12.36 4.01 0.34
CA LEU A 179 12.46 3.14 -0.83
C LEU A 179 13.89 3.02 -1.35
N SER A 180 14.57 4.15 -1.54
CA SER A 180 15.94 4.14 -2.05
C SER A 180 16.95 3.55 -1.07
N SER A 181 16.68 3.66 0.24
CA SER A 181 17.48 3.00 1.27
C SER A 181 17.46 1.47 1.16
N PHE A 182 16.31 0.90 0.76
CA PHE A 182 16.14 -0.54 0.66
C PHE A 182 16.40 -1.11 -0.73
N LEU A 183 16.00 -0.42 -1.76
CA LEU A 183 16.25 -0.86 -3.15
C LEU A 183 17.73 -0.70 -3.51
N GLY A 184 18.44 0.14 -2.74
CA GLY A 184 19.85 0.43 -2.92
C GLY A 184 20.15 1.14 -4.22
N PHE A 185 21.24 1.90 -4.26
CA PHE A 185 21.87 2.31 -5.52
C PHE A 185 22.62 1.14 -6.19
N LYS A 186 22.40 -0.08 -5.75
CA LYS A 186 22.89 -1.30 -6.39
C LYS A 186 22.01 -1.64 -7.59
N THR A 187 22.09 -0.85 -8.61
CA THR A 187 21.94 -1.37 -9.96
C THR A 187 23.24 -2.09 -10.27
N GLY A 188 23.29 -3.38 -9.95
CA GLY A 188 24.31 -4.26 -10.48
C GLY A 188 24.07 -4.54 -11.93
#